data_88896107791915492fdab92f1b648618
#
_entry.id   88896107791915492fdab92f1b648618
#
_cell.length_a   1.000
_cell.length_b   1.000
_cell.length_c   1.000
_cell.angle_alpha   90.00
_cell.angle_beta   90.00
_cell.angle_gamma   90.00
#
_symmetry.space_group_name_H-M   'P 1'
#
loop_
_entity.id
_entity.type
_entity.pdbx_description
1 polymer ?
#
loop_
_entity_poly.entity_id
_entity_poly.type
_entity_poly.pdbx_seq_one_letter_code
_entity_poly.pdbx_strand_id
1 'polypeptide(L)'
;MSSARPNGSKVGLCLGGGGVTGAMYQVGCLAALEDRVEGLGARGFDVYIGAASGATVAMALAGGLSVQRMYRALLDPADDFFPLARNHLLRVDLGELIRVFGSAIAAARHVVSSAATNPLDLKVWDELERFVDSLPAGVFSLDPYERFLNEFMQRRGIADRFADLPRRLLVVASDLDAGKRAVFGEGELRDVSVARAIIASSAIPILYAPVEVEGRDYVEGGAGDAAHVDLAAQEGCELVLVINPLVPVHAGAEGSRDVPTGHGKKRRVRDKGALWVYSQAMRLRVEARLEMGLARFRSEHPSTDVLVLEPKQTDATLFMYSPMNFAARRAILQEGYTSTVRRLSEPDSPLARMLQAHGLKVAT
;
A
#
# COMPACT_ATOMS: atom_id res chain seq x y z
N MET A 1 2.22 25.51 18.48
CA MET A 1 2.15 25.02 19.86
C MET A 1 1.55 23.63 19.82
N SER A 2 2.32 22.60 20.13
CA SER A 2 1.81 21.21 20.19
C SER A 2 0.91 21.13 21.41
N SER A 3 -0.41 20.97 21.20
CA SER A 3 -1.31 20.58 22.30
C SER A 3 -0.94 19.13 22.66
N ALA A 4 -0.18 18.95 23.73
CA ALA A 4 0.06 17.62 24.31
C ALA A 4 -1.31 16.97 24.56
N ARG A 5 -1.44 15.68 24.20
CA ARG A 5 -2.63 14.91 24.57
C ARG A 5 -2.75 14.86 26.09
N PRO A 6 -3.98 14.82 26.64
CA PRO A 6 -4.19 14.90 28.08
C PRO A 6 -3.39 13.89 28.91
N ASN A 7 -3.03 12.74 28.33
CA ASN A 7 -2.30 11.67 29.02
C ASN A 7 -0.87 11.46 28.52
N GLY A 8 -0.35 12.31 27.60
CA GLY A 8 1.01 12.14 27.07
C GLY A 8 1.26 10.89 26.23
N SER A 9 0.21 10.09 25.95
CA SER A 9 0.35 8.82 25.21
C SER A 9 0.71 9.05 23.74
N LYS A 10 1.71 8.30 23.26
CA LYS A 10 2.10 8.32 21.84
C LYS A 10 1.13 7.50 21.01
N VAL A 11 0.80 8.01 19.83
CA VAL A 11 -0.07 7.34 18.86
C VAL A 11 0.66 7.14 17.54
N GLY A 12 0.70 5.89 17.08
CA GLY A 12 1.27 5.50 15.80
C GLY A 12 0.20 5.36 14.71
N LEU A 13 0.59 5.62 13.47
CA LEU A 13 -0.21 5.38 12.27
C LEU A 13 0.52 4.42 11.34
N CYS A 14 -0.11 3.26 11.06
CA CYS A 14 0.38 2.28 10.13
C CYS A 14 -0.50 2.25 8.88
N LEU A 15 0.08 2.51 7.71
CA LEU A 15 -0.61 2.57 6.43
C LEU A 15 -0.13 1.43 5.52
N GLY A 16 -1.02 0.50 5.21
CA GLY A 16 -0.75 -0.60 4.30
C GLY A 16 -0.64 -0.17 2.84
N GLY A 17 -0.24 -1.10 1.97
CA GLY A 17 -0.25 -0.91 0.53
C GLY A 17 -1.67 -0.86 -0.05
N GLY A 18 -1.79 -0.99 -1.36
CA GLY A 18 -3.08 -1.07 -2.06
C GLY A 18 -3.15 -0.24 -3.35
N GLY A 19 -2.01 0.25 -3.82
CA GLY A 19 -1.91 1.06 -5.03
C GLY A 19 -2.64 2.40 -4.90
N VAL A 20 -3.00 3.00 -6.03
CA VAL A 20 -3.68 4.30 -6.07
C VAL A 20 -5.02 4.26 -5.30
N THR A 21 -5.79 3.20 -5.49
CA THR A 21 -7.09 3.05 -4.82
C THR A 21 -6.94 2.88 -3.31
N GLY A 22 -5.91 2.18 -2.85
CA GLY A 22 -5.59 2.05 -1.44
C GLY A 22 -5.23 3.38 -0.77
N ALA A 23 -4.37 4.18 -1.42
CA ALA A 23 -4.04 5.53 -0.95
C ALA A 23 -5.28 6.43 -0.83
N MET A 24 -6.20 6.36 -1.82
CA MET A 24 -7.45 7.14 -1.78
C MET A 24 -8.32 6.74 -0.59
N TYR A 25 -8.47 5.43 -0.35
CA TYR A 25 -9.21 4.93 0.81
C TYR A 25 -8.60 5.45 2.13
N GLN A 26 -7.27 5.35 2.27
CA GLN A 26 -6.55 5.81 3.46
C GLN A 26 -6.75 7.31 3.71
N VAL A 27 -6.60 8.14 2.68
CA VAL A 27 -6.84 9.60 2.81
C VAL A 27 -8.29 9.89 3.18
N GLY A 28 -9.25 9.15 2.63
CA GLY A 28 -10.66 9.26 3.01
C GLY A 28 -10.90 8.93 4.49
N CYS A 29 -10.36 7.81 4.98
CA CYS A 29 -10.44 7.42 6.39
C CYS A 29 -9.81 8.46 7.31
N LEU A 30 -8.61 8.94 6.96
CA LEU A 30 -7.89 9.94 7.74
C LEU A 30 -8.64 11.28 7.79
N ALA A 31 -9.25 11.69 6.67
CA ALA A 31 -10.05 12.92 6.64
C ALA A 31 -11.29 12.82 7.56
N ALA A 32 -11.96 11.67 7.58
CA ALA A 32 -13.07 11.42 8.50
C ALA A 32 -12.63 11.44 9.96
N LEU A 33 -11.47 10.85 10.27
CA LEU A 33 -10.90 10.89 11.61
C LEU A 33 -10.52 12.32 12.03
N GLU A 34 -9.92 13.12 11.14
CA GLU A 34 -9.58 14.51 11.44
C GLU A 34 -10.83 15.35 11.72
N ASP A 35 -11.93 15.10 10.99
CA ASP A 35 -13.20 15.82 11.17
C ASP A 35 -13.98 15.41 12.43
N ARG A 36 -13.85 14.16 12.83
CA ARG A 36 -14.69 13.57 13.89
C ARG A 36 -13.97 13.30 15.20
N VAL A 37 -12.64 13.35 15.22
CA VAL A 37 -11.84 13.03 16.40
C VAL A 37 -10.89 14.17 16.73
N GLU A 38 -11.17 14.88 17.82
CA GLU A 38 -10.31 15.97 18.26
C GLU A 38 -8.89 15.44 18.57
N GLY A 39 -7.87 16.08 18.01
CA GLY A 39 -6.47 15.74 18.24
C GLY A 39 -5.89 14.64 17.34
N LEU A 40 -6.66 14.09 16.39
CA LEU A 40 -6.21 13.12 15.39
C LEU A 40 -6.00 13.70 13.98
N GLY A 41 -5.78 14.99 13.84
CA GLY A 41 -5.32 15.58 12.57
C GLY A 41 -3.91 15.10 12.19
N ALA A 42 -3.40 15.55 11.04
CA ALA A 42 -2.06 15.19 10.54
C ALA A 42 -0.92 15.35 11.57
N ARG A 43 -1.09 16.24 12.54
CA ARG A 43 -0.16 16.44 13.66
C ARG A 43 -0.48 15.57 14.89
N GLY A 44 -1.54 14.80 14.85
CA GLY A 44 -2.00 13.97 15.95
C GLY A 44 -1.24 12.65 16.12
N PHE A 45 -0.52 12.18 15.09
CA PHE A 45 0.31 10.98 15.17
C PHE A 45 1.77 11.33 15.44
N ASP A 46 2.40 10.53 16.29
CA ASP A 46 3.80 10.71 16.67
C ASP A 46 4.75 9.97 15.73
N VAL A 47 4.29 8.83 15.20
CA VAL A 47 5.02 7.95 14.31
C VAL A 47 4.15 7.56 13.12
N TYR A 48 4.73 7.62 11.94
CA TYR A 48 4.12 7.19 10.69
C TYR A 48 4.90 6.02 10.12
N ILE A 49 4.19 4.93 9.82
CA ILE A 49 4.77 3.73 9.23
C ILE A 49 3.98 3.44 7.96
N GLY A 50 4.67 3.30 6.85
CA GLY A 50 4.02 3.10 5.57
C GLY A 50 4.64 2.00 4.73
N ALA A 51 3.79 1.29 3.96
CA ALA A 51 4.22 0.37 2.93
C ALA A 51 3.58 0.74 1.58
N ALA A 52 4.35 0.69 0.49
CA ALA A 52 3.89 0.99 -0.86
C ALA A 52 3.15 2.34 -0.95
N SER A 53 1.92 2.37 -1.45
CA SER A 53 1.11 3.60 -1.52
C SER A 53 0.84 4.23 -0.15
N GLY A 54 0.78 3.43 0.91
CA GLY A 54 0.69 3.93 2.29
C GLY A 54 1.93 4.69 2.72
N ALA A 55 3.12 4.32 2.22
CA ALA A 55 4.34 5.08 2.47
C ALA A 55 4.30 6.49 1.86
N THR A 56 3.68 6.65 0.69
CA THR A 56 3.48 7.97 0.07
C THR A 56 2.56 8.86 0.92
N VAL A 57 1.46 8.30 1.42
CA VAL A 57 0.55 9.04 2.31
C VAL A 57 1.25 9.36 3.64
N ALA A 58 1.95 8.40 4.22
CA ALA A 58 2.71 8.58 5.46
C ALA A 58 3.79 9.67 5.33
N MET A 59 4.54 9.69 4.23
CA MET A 59 5.53 10.72 3.92
C MET A 59 4.90 12.11 3.87
N ALA A 60 3.78 12.26 3.16
CA ALA A 60 3.09 13.54 3.05
C ALA A 60 2.66 14.07 4.43
N LEU A 61 2.14 13.20 5.28
CA LEU A 61 1.70 13.53 6.64
C LEU A 61 2.88 13.79 7.58
N ALA A 62 3.92 12.96 7.55
CA ALA A 62 5.13 13.15 8.34
C ALA A 62 5.86 14.44 7.94
N GLY A 63 5.78 14.83 6.66
CA GLY A 63 6.25 16.11 6.12
C GLY A 63 5.38 17.31 6.49
N GLY A 64 4.28 17.12 7.23
CA GLY A 64 3.43 18.18 7.76
C GLY A 64 2.30 18.63 6.85
N LEU A 65 1.98 17.90 5.79
CA LEU A 65 0.81 18.21 4.96
C LEU A 65 -0.49 17.88 5.69
N SER A 66 -1.51 18.72 5.46
CA SER A 66 -2.85 18.54 6.04
C SER A 66 -3.62 17.44 5.29
N VAL A 67 -4.21 16.53 6.04
CA VAL A 67 -5.13 15.50 5.51
C VAL A 67 -6.27 16.15 4.72
N GLN A 68 -6.89 17.18 5.28
CA GLN A 68 -8.01 17.88 4.63
C GLN A 68 -7.59 18.54 3.32
N ARG A 69 -6.36 19.09 3.25
CA ARG A 69 -5.86 19.65 1.99
C ARG A 69 -5.64 18.57 0.94
N MET A 70 -5.10 17.40 1.35
CA MET A 70 -4.95 16.24 0.47
C MET A 70 -6.31 15.72 0.00
N TYR A 71 -7.26 15.57 0.93
CA TYR A 71 -8.61 15.08 0.62
C TYR A 71 -9.32 15.97 -0.41
N ARG A 72 -9.30 17.30 -0.22
CA ARG A 72 -9.90 18.27 -1.16
C ARG A 72 -9.24 18.22 -2.52
N ALA A 73 -7.90 18.18 -2.56
CA ALA A 73 -7.16 18.10 -3.81
C ALA A 73 -7.46 16.84 -4.62
N LEU A 74 -7.64 15.72 -3.93
CA LEU A 74 -7.95 14.46 -4.60
C LEU A 74 -9.42 14.36 -5.05
N LEU A 75 -10.32 15.15 -4.47
CA LEU A 75 -11.70 15.29 -4.93
C LEU A 75 -11.81 16.14 -6.21
N ASP A 76 -10.99 17.16 -6.34
CA ASP A 76 -11.01 18.06 -7.49
C ASP A 76 -10.01 17.60 -8.57
N PRO A 77 -10.47 17.21 -9.76
CA PRO A 77 -9.57 16.83 -10.85
C PRO A 77 -8.67 17.96 -11.37
N ALA A 78 -9.04 19.22 -11.14
CA ALA A 78 -8.31 20.41 -11.58
C ALA A 78 -7.27 20.87 -10.53
N ASP A 79 -7.28 20.30 -9.33
CA ASP A 79 -6.34 20.68 -8.29
C ASP A 79 -4.95 20.03 -8.56
N ASP A 80 -3.91 20.86 -8.63
CA ASP A 80 -2.53 20.48 -8.90
C ASP A 80 -1.69 20.20 -7.62
N PHE A 81 -2.35 20.06 -6.48
CA PHE A 81 -1.66 19.82 -5.22
C PHE A 81 -0.88 18.50 -5.21
N PHE A 82 -1.47 17.43 -5.76
CA PHE A 82 -0.82 16.13 -5.91
C PHE A 82 -1.08 15.60 -7.33
N PRO A 83 -0.35 16.10 -8.34
CA PRO A 83 -0.63 15.84 -9.76
C PRO A 83 -0.09 14.48 -10.21
N LEU A 84 -0.34 13.41 -9.45
CA LEU A 84 0.05 12.06 -9.83
C LEU A 84 -0.76 11.59 -11.04
N ALA A 85 -0.05 11.21 -12.10
CA ALA A 85 -0.64 10.73 -13.35
C ALA A 85 -0.17 9.30 -13.66
N ARG A 86 -0.89 8.62 -14.56
CA ARG A 86 -0.58 7.23 -14.93
C ARG A 86 0.84 7.04 -15.48
N ASN A 87 1.37 7.99 -16.22
CA ASN A 87 2.71 7.93 -16.80
C ASN A 87 3.83 7.96 -15.74
N HIS A 88 3.53 8.40 -14.51
CA HIS A 88 4.49 8.31 -13.40
C HIS A 88 4.62 6.87 -12.87
N LEU A 89 3.55 6.08 -12.95
CA LEU A 89 3.51 4.71 -12.44
C LEU A 89 3.61 3.62 -13.50
N LEU A 90 3.20 3.89 -14.74
CA LEU A 90 3.11 2.91 -15.82
C LEU A 90 3.97 3.33 -17.02
N ARG A 91 5.26 3.46 -16.81
CA ARG A 91 6.22 3.66 -17.90
C ARG A 91 6.87 2.33 -18.24
N VAL A 92 6.63 1.89 -19.45
CA VAL A 92 7.26 0.69 -20.00
C VAL A 92 8.73 0.97 -20.27
N ASP A 93 9.60 0.10 -19.76
CA ASP A 93 10.99 0.08 -20.19
C ASP A 93 11.09 -0.62 -21.56
N LEU A 94 11.27 0.19 -22.60
CA LEU A 94 11.35 -0.31 -23.98
C LEU A 94 12.57 -1.24 -24.17
N GLY A 95 13.66 -1.04 -23.44
CA GLY A 95 14.83 -1.91 -23.50
C GLY A 95 14.54 -3.30 -22.95
N GLU A 96 13.86 -3.38 -21.80
CA GLU A 96 13.38 -4.62 -21.23
C GLU A 96 12.35 -5.31 -22.14
N LEU A 97 11.40 -4.53 -22.69
CA LEU A 97 10.38 -5.07 -23.58
C LEU A 97 11.00 -5.72 -24.84
N ILE A 98 11.98 -5.06 -25.47
CA ILE A 98 12.68 -5.59 -26.65
C ILE A 98 13.46 -6.87 -26.27
N ARG A 99 14.09 -6.93 -25.10
CA ARG A 99 14.80 -8.11 -24.60
C ARG A 99 13.83 -9.28 -24.40
N VAL A 100 12.68 -9.04 -23.79
CA VAL A 100 11.61 -10.04 -23.58
C VAL A 100 11.04 -10.54 -24.90
N PHE A 101 10.70 -9.65 -25.82
CA PHE A 101 10.21 -10.08 -27.13
C PHE A 101 11.27 -10.84 -27.93
N GLY A 102 12.54 -10.44 -27.83
CA GLY A 102 13.66 -11.15 -28.45
C GLY A 102 13.83 -12.57 -27.91
N SER A 103 13.80 -12.73 -26.58
CA SER A 103 13.92 -14.05 -25.92
C SER A 103 12.67 -14.92 -26.14
N ALA A 104 11.46 -14.32 -26.12
CA ALA A 104 10.21 -15.02 -26.42
C ALA A 104 10.18 -15.57 -27.85
N ILE A 105 10.62 -14.79 -28.84
CA ILE A 105 10.70 -15.22 -30.24
C ILE A 105 11.76 -16.32 -30.40
N ALA A 106 12.90 -16.20 -29.73
CA ALA A 106 13.95 -17.24 -29.78
C ALA A 106 13.47 -18.55 -29.14
N ALA A 107 12.83 -18.50 -27.95
CA ALA A 107 12.27 -19.66 -27.29
C ALA A 107 11.12 -20.29 -28.10
N ALA A 108 10.22 -19.49 -28.66
CA ALA A 108 9.12 -19.98 -29.50
C ALA A 108 9.65 -20.70 -30.75
N ARG A 109 10.70 -20.18 -31.40
CA ARG A 109 11.36 -20.85 -32.54
C ARG A 109 11.96 -22.20 -32.14
N HIS A 110 12.64 -22.26 -30.97
CA HIS A 110 13.22 -23.49 -30.44
C HIS A 110 12.16 -24.52 -30.08
N VAL A 111 11.11 -24.11 -29.36
CA VAL A 111 9.98 -24.99 -29.00
C VAL A 111 9.28 -25.56 -30.24
N VAL A 112 9.01 -24.72 -31.25
CA VAL A 112 8.38 -25.18 -32.51
C VAL A 112 9.29 -26.15 -33.26
N SER A 113 10.60 -25.89 -33.33
CA SER A 113 11.54 -26.79 -33.99
C SER A 113 11.71 -28.13 -33.28
N SER A 114 11.72 -28.13 -31.94
CA SER A 114 11.85 -29.35 -31.13
C SER A 114 10.57 -30.16 -31.09
N ALA A 115 9.41 -29.50 -30.98
CA ALA A 115 8.10 -30.18 -31.02
C ALA A 115 7.80 -30.82 -32.37
N ALA A 116 8.33 -30.29 -33.46
CA ALA A 116 8.19 -30.87 -34.80
C ALA A 116 8.97 -32.18 -34.96
N THR A 117 10.01 -32.40 -34.15
CA THR A 117 10.87 -33.61 -34.23
C THR A 117 10.55 -34.66 -33.17
N ASN A 118 10.10 -34.26 -31.98
CA ASN A 118 9.75 -35.23 -30.91
C ASN A 118 8.87 -34.58 -29.81
N PRO A 119 7.53 -34.74 -29.81
CA PRO A 119 6.64 -34.02 -28.91
C PRO A 119 6.69 -34.48 -27.41
N LEU A 120 7.42 -35.54 -27.10
CA LEU A 120 7.58 -36.08 -25.75
C LEU A 120 9.03 -35.89 -25.21
N ASP A 121 9.85 -35.08 -25.85
CA ASP A 121 11.24 -34.89 -25.44
C ASP A 121 11.28 -33.95 -24.22
N LEU A 122 12.00 -34.38 -23.17
CA LEU A 122 12.30 -33.59 -21.96
C LEU A 122 12.89 -32.20 -22.27
N LYS A 123 13.55 -32.06 -23.42
CA LYS A 123 14.09 -30.77 -23.91
C LYS A 123 13.07 -29.65 -24.07
N VAL A 124 11.79 -29.96 -24.31
CA VAL A 124 10.74 -28.93 -24.38
C VAL A 124 10.50 -28.30 -23.01
N TRP A 125 10.62 -29.06 -21.93
CA TRP A 125 10.49 -28.55 -20.58
C TRP A 125 11.70 -27.71 -20.17
N ASP A 126 12.90 -28.12 -20.53
CA ASP A 126 14.14 -27.36 -20.29
C ASP A 126 14.11 -26.01 -21.04
N GLU A 127 13.60 -25.99 -22.27
CA GLU A 127 13.45 -24.74 -23.03
C GLU A 127 12.34 -23.84 -22.47
N LEU A 128 11.26 -24.40 -21.96
CA LEU A 128 10.20 -23.66 -21.28
C LEU A 128 10.73 -23.02 -19.98
N GLU A 129 11.53 -23.78 -19.21
CA GLU A 129 12.18 -23.28 -17.99
C GLU A 129 13.15 -22.13 -18.33
N ARG A 130 14.03 -22.29 -19.32
CA ARG A 130 14.91 -21.21 -19.81
C ARG A 130 14.13 -19.99 -20.29
N PHE A 131 12.96 -20.19 -20.92
CA PHE A 131 12.10 -19.08 -21.33
C PHE A 131 11.55 -18.35 -20.11
N VAL A 132 11.05 -19.08 -19.09
CA VAL A 132 10.57 -18.48 -17.85
C VAL A 132 11.68 -17.71 -17.14
N ASP A 133 12.90 -18.28 -17.09
CA ASP A 133 14.08 -17.63 -16.49
C ASP A 133 14.53 -16.38 -17.26
N SER A 134 14.21 -16.32 -18.57
CA SER A 134 14.53 -15.14 -19.39
C SER A 134 13.51 -14.00 -19.28
N LEU A 135 12.38 -14.21 -18.59
CA LEU A 135 11.38 -13.15 -18.37
C LEU A 135 11.98 -12.07 -17.46
N PRO A 136 11.66 -10.80 -17.73
CA PRO A 136 12.14 -9.71 -16.88
C PRO A 136 11.54 -9.81 -15.48
N ALA A 137 12.27 -9.35 -14.50
CA ALA A 137 11.81 -9.28 -13.12
C ALA A 137 10.57 -8.36 -12.94
N GLY A 138 10.34 -7.45 -13.88
CA GLY A 138 9.17 -6.57 -13.94
C GLY A 138 9.04 -5.86 -15.29
N VAL A 139 7.82 -5.42 -15.61
CA VAL A 139 7.47 -4.81 -16.90
C VAL A 139 7.66 -3.29 -16.91
N PHE A 140 7.51 -2.66 -15.73
CA PHE A 140 7.54 -1.20 -15.58
C PHE A 140 8.67 -0.76 -14.65
N SER A 141 9.21 0.45 -14.92
CA SER A 141 10.14 1.14 -14.03
C SER A 141 9.40 2.13 -13.14
N LEU A 142 9.87 2.25 -11.89
CA LEU A 142 9.42 3.26 -10.91
C LEU A 142 10.25 4.56 -10.94
N ASP A 143 11.26 4.69 -11.81
CA ASP A 143 12.06 5.91 -11.90
C ASP A 143 11.23 7.19 -12.16
N PRO A 144 10.16 7.15 -13.00
CA PRO A 144 9.31 8.32 -13.15
C PRO A 144 8.54 8.67 -11.88
N TYR A 145 8.22 7.66 -11.07
CA TYR A 145 7.55 7.88 -9.80
C TYR A 145 8.52 8.49 -8.77
N GLU A 146 9.77 8.03 -8.73
CA GLU A 146 10.81 8.64 -7.89
C GLU A 146 11.02 10.11 -8.23
N ARG A 147 11.14 10.45 -9.52
CA ARG A 147 11.24 11.84 -9.97
C ARG A 147 10.04 12.68 -9.56
N PHE A 148 8.83 12.14 -9.75
CA PHE A 148 7.60 12.80 -9.30
C PHE A 148 7.61 13.06 -7.79
N LEU A 149 8.02 12.09 -6.97
CA LEU A 149 8.10 12.24 -5.51
C LEU A 149 9.11 13.30 -5.12
N ASN A 150 10.29 13.31 -5.72
CA ASN A 150 11.33 14.32 -5.47
C ASN A 150 10.83 15.73 -5.82
N GLU A 151 10.21 15.91 -6.98
CA GLU A 151 9.62 17.18 -7.39
C GLU A 151 8.48 17.62 -6.45
N PHE A 152 7.62 16.68 -6.07
CA PHE A 152 6.51 16.93 -5.17
C PHE A 152 7.02 17.38 -3.78
N MET A 153 7.96 16.64 -3.21
CA MET A 153 8.57 16.96 -1.91
C MET A 153 9.24 18.33 -1.95
N GLN A 154 10.03 18.61 -2.98
CA GLN A 154 10.68 19.90 -3.15
C GLN A 154 9.67 21.06 -3.24
N ARG A 155 8.62 20.93 -4.05
CA ARG A 155 7.56 21.95 -4.21
C ARG A 155 6.78 22.21 -2.93
N ARG A 156 6.70 21.22 -2.04
CA ARG A 156 5.94 21.29 -0.78
C ARG A 156 6.81 21.54 0.44
N GLY A 157 8.13 21.67 0.27
CA GLY A 157 9.06 21.89 1.35
C GLY A 157 9.19 20.69 2.30
N ILE A 158 8.94 19.47 1.77
CA ILE A 158 9.13 18.23 2.52
C ILE A 158 10.60 17.80 2.37
N ALA A 159 11.26 17.52 3.49
CA ALA A 159 12.63 17.03 3.48
C ALA A 159 12.72 15.62 2.87
N ASP A 160 13.77 15.37 2.08
CA ASP A 160 14.04 14.06 1.48
C ASP A 160 14.81 13.11 2.41
N ARG A 161 15.27 13.57 3.57
CA ARG A 161 15.92 12.75 4.57
C ARG A 161 14.96 12.47 5.73
N PHE A 162 14.91 11.23 6.19
CA PHE A 162 14.06 10.81 7.30
C PHE A 162 14.32 11.62 8.58
N ALA A 163 15.58 11.94 8.86
CA ALA A 163 15.98 12.69 10.05
C ALA A 163 15.51 14.16 10.05
N ASP A 164 15.27 14.73 8.88
CA ASP A 164 14.89 16.14 8.72
C ASP A 164 13.37 16.33 8.62
N LEU A 165 12.59 15.24 8.63
CA LEU A 165 11.12 15.30 8.64
C LEU A 165 10.60 15.82 9.98
N PRO A 166 9.53 16.62 9.99
CA PRO A 166 8.91 17.12 11.22
C PRO A 166 8.40 16.03 12.17
N ARG A 167 8.14 14.83 11.63
CA ARG A 167 7.64 13.66 12.37
C ARG A 167 8.39 12.40 11.97
N ARG A 168 8.44 11.46 12.89
CA ARG A 168 9.06 10.16 12.67
C ARG A 168 8.34 9.40 11.55
N LEU A 169 9.07 9.03 10.51
CA LEU A 169 8.61 8.21 9.39
C LEU A 169 9.45 6.95 9.30
N LEU A 170 8.78 5.82 9.09
CA LEU A 170 9.40 4.55 8.71
C LEU A 170 8.73 4.04 7.42
N VAL A 171 9.53 3.58 6.48
CA VAL A 171 9.03 2.97 5.24
C VAL A 171 9.49 1.52 5.20
N VAL A 172 8.54 0.61 4.95
CA VAL A 172 8.82 -0.83 5.00
C VAL A 172 8.83 -1.43 3.61
N ALA A 173 9.86 -2.22 3.33
CA ALA A 173 10.00 -3.02 2.11
C ALA A 173 10.43 -4.46 2.45
N SER A 174 10.55 -5.31 1.43
CA SER A 174 11.11 -6.64 1.53
C SER A 174 12.46 -6.67 0.81
N ASP A 175 13.52 -7.04 1.52
CA ASP A 175 14.87 -7.27 0.99
C ASP A 175 14.89 -8.68 0.36
N LEU A 176 15.05 -8.75 -0.96
CA LEU A 176 15.05 -10.02 -1.70
C LEU A 176 16.31 -10.83 -1.45
N ASP A 177 17.45 -10.17 -1.29
CA ASP A 177 18.73 -10.82 -1.10
C ASP A 177 18.86 -11.42 0.29
N ALA A 178 18.36 -10.71 1.30
CA ALA A 178 18.40 -11.17 2.68
C ALA A 178 17.17 -12.01 3.09
N GLY A 179 16.10 -12.04 2.26
CA GLY A 179 14.87 -12.77 2.56
C GLY A 179 14.15 -12.25 3.81
N LYS A 180 14.25 -10.95 4.12
CA LYS A 180 13.72 -10.36 5.34
C LYS A 180 13.04 -9.00 5.11
N ARG A 181 12.28 -8.55 6.11
CA ARG A 181 11.76 -7.19 6.16
C ARG A 181 12.93 -6.19 6.24
N ALA A 182 12.83 -5.12 5.46
CA ALA A 182 13.70 -3.96 5.52
C ALA A 182 12.89 -2.75 6.01
N VAL A 183 13.51 -1.93 6.88
CA VAL A 183 12.90 -0.72 7.43
C VAL A 183 13.80 0.46 7.10
N PHE A 184 13.31 1.33 6.21
CA PHE A 184 13.98 2.57 5.87
C PHE A 184 13.65 3.65 6.90
N GLY A 185 14.62 4.50 7.21
CA GLY A 185 14.53 5.53 8.23
C GLY A 185 15.13 5.08 9.57
N GLU A 186 15.69 3.86 9.65
CA GLU A 186 16.42 3.38 10.82
C GLU A 186 17.63 2.51 10.43
N GLY A 187 18.49 2.21 11.40
CA GLY A 187 19.63 1.31 11.24
C GLY A 187 20.54 1.71 10.08
N GLU A 188 20.89 0.73 9.26
CA GLU A 188 21.75 0.89 8.06
C GLU A 188 21.05 1.69 6.95
N LEU A 189 19.71 1.65 6.88
CA LEU A 189 18.89 2.29 5.84
C LEU A 189 18.37 3.69 6.25
N ARG A 190 18.89 4.26 7.33
CA ARG A 190 18.45 5.58 7.84
C ARG A 190 18.77 6.76 6.93
N ASP A 191 19.85 6.64 6.15
CA ASP A 191 20.37 7.72 5.30
C ASP A 191 19.91 7.62 3.84
N VAL A 192 19.14 6.57 3.49
CA VAL A 192 18.49 6.41 2.18
C VAL A 192 17.45 7.54 2.03
N SER A 193 17.33 8.11 0.82
CA SER A 193 16.34 9.15 0.56
C SER A 193 14.92 8.62 0.73
N VAL A 194 14.02 9.47 1.20
CA VAL A 194 12.60 9.11 1.41
C VAL A 194 11.93 8.68 0.11
N ALA A 195 12.21 9.39 -0.98
CA ALA A 195 11.67 9.03 -2.30
C ALA A 195 12.14 7.64 -2.75
N ARG A 196 13.44 7.34 -2.59
CA ARG A 196 14.02 6.03 -2.93
C ARG A 196 13.42 4.90 -2.10
N ALA A 197 13.27 5.11 -0.81
CA ALA A 197 12.61 4.17 0.10
C ALA A 197 11.15 3.87 -0.32
N ILE A 198 10.39 4.90 -0.71
CA ILE A 198 9.01 4.74 -1.15
C ILE A 198 8.92 3.91 -2.42
N ILE A 199 9.79 4.15 -3.42
CA ILE A 199 9.74 3.35 -4.65
C ILE A 199 10.19 1.90 -4.40
N ALA A 200 11.19 1.66 -3.54
CA ALA A 200 11.60 0.32 -3.11
C ALA A 200 10.42 -0.42 -2.47
N SER A 201 9.69 0.26 -1.58
CA SER A 201 8.47 -0.25 -0.94
C SER A 201 7.28 -0.43 -1.91
N SER A 202 7.31 0.19 -3.09
CA SER A 202 6.22 0.18 -4.08
C SER A 202 6.45 -0.78 -5.25
N ALA A 203 7.59 -1.46 -5.30
CA ALA A 203 7.94 -2.37 -6.37
C ALA A 203 7.16 -3.69 -6.26
N ILE A 204 5.92 -3.69 -6.75
CA ILE A 204 5.06 -4.90 -6.80
C ILE A 204 5.70 -5.91 -7.74
N PRO A 205 6.03 -7.13 -7.28
CA PRO A 205 6.62 -8.17 -8.11
C PRO A 205 5.81 -8.45 -9.37
N ILE A 206 6.47 -8.80 -10.47
CA ILE A 206 5.90 -9.02 -11.80
C ILE A 206 5.51 -7.71 -12.51
N LEU A 207 4.97 -6.74 -11.78
CA LEU A 207 4.57 -5.45 -12.35
C LEU A 207 5.76 -4.52 -12.51
N TYR A 208 6.56 -4.38 -11.47
CA TYR A 208 7.76 -3.54 -11.44
C TYR A 208 9.01 -4.37 -11.24
N ALA A 209 10.11 -3.94 -11.84
CA ALA A 209 11.42 -4.45 -11.50
C ALA A 209 11.74 -4.14 -10.03
N PRO A 210 12.48 -5.03 -9.32
CA PRO A 210 13.01 -4.72 -8.01
C PRO A 210 13.82 -3.43 -8.03
N VAL A 211 13.81 -2.71 -6.92
CA VAL A 211 14.52 -1.44 -6.79
C VAL A 211 15.82 -1.69 -6.03
N GLU A 212 16.95 -1.45 -6.69
CA GLU A 212 18.26 -1.55 -6.05
C GLU A 212 18.50 -0.36 -5.13
N VAL A 213 18.86 -0.63 -3.86
CA VAL A 213 19.31 0.35 -2.88
C VAL A 213 20.57 -0.19 -2.22
N GLU A 214 21.67 0.54 -2.29
CA GLU A 214 22.96 0.18 -1.69
C GLU A 214 23.44 -1.25 -2.03
N GLY A 215 23.23 -1.67 -3.29
CA GLY A 215 23.66 -2.96 -3.82
C GLY A 215 22.78 -4.14 -3.41
N ARG A 216 21.56 -3.91 -2.94
CA ARG A 216 20.55 -4.93 -2.64
C ARG A 216 19.23 -4.62 -3.33
N ASP A 217 18.49 -5.65 -3.66
CA ASP A 217 17.20 -5.58 -4.36
C ASP A 217 16.01 -5.60 -3.39
N TYR A 218 15.10 -4.65 -3.57
CA TYR A 218 13.92 -4.50 -2.73
C TYR A 218 12.64 -4.56 -3.54
N VAL A 219 11.61 -5.14 -2.92
CA VAL A 219 10.24 -5.19 -3.44
C VAL A 219 9.23 -4.76 -2.39
N GLU A 220 7.95 -4.70 -2.79
CA GLU A 220 6.83 -4.26 -1.96
C GLU A 220 6.86 -4.85 -0.53
N GLY A 221 6.70 -3.96 0.46
CA GLY A 221 6.69 -4.30 1.89
C GLY A 221 5.33 -4.73 2.43
N GLY A 222 4.28 -4.78 1.61
CA GLY A 222 2.90 -5.02 2.04
C GLY A 222 2.59 -6.41 2.59
N ALA A 223 3.55 -7.34 2.52
CA ALA A 223 3.40 -8.70 3.03
C ALA A 223 3.96 -8.88 4.47
N GLY A 224 4.29 -7.79 5.15
CA GLY A 224 4.86 -7.84 6.51
C GLY A 224 3.87 -8.29 7.59
N ASP A 225 4.40 -8.64 8.75
CA ASP A 225 3.62 -9.09 9.89
C ASP A 225 2.80 -7.95 10.49
N ALA A 226 1.52 -8.20 10.80
CA ALA A 226 0.62 -7.36 11.57
C ALA A 226 0.60 -5.87 11.17
N ALA A 227 0.69 -5.56 9.86
CA ALA A 227 0.76 -4.20 9.34
C ALA A 227 1.85 -3.34 10.01
N HIS A 228 2.94 -3.98 10.45
CA HIS A 228 4.12 -3.34 11.05
C HIS A 228 3.85 -2.61 12.38
N VAL A 229 2.83 -3.03 13.14
CA VAL A 229 2.48 -2.43 14.44
C VAL A 229 3.59 -2.58 15.49
N ASP A 230 4.44 -3.60 15.35
CA ASP A 230 5.62 -3.82 16.18
C ASP A 230 6.58 -2.63 16.12
N LEU A 231 6.75 -1.99 14.96
CA LEU A 231 7.59 -0.80 14.83
C LEU A 231 7.00 0.39 15.60
N ALA A 232 5.68 0.56 15.59
CA ALA A 232 5.03 1.60 16.39
C ALA A 232 5.19 1.35 17.91
N ALA A 233 5.09 0.09 18.34
CA ALA A 233 5.32 -0.27 19.74
C ALA A 233 6.77 -0.03 20.16
N GLN A 234 7.75 -0.34 19.30
CA GLN A 234 9.18 -0.06 19.54
C GLN A 234 9.46 1.45 19.68
N GLU A 235 8.71 2.29 18.97
CA GLU A 235 8.76 3.76 19.11
C GLU A 235 7.99 4.27 20.36
N GLY A 236 7.40 3.36 21.15
CA GLY A 236 6.72 3.66 22.41
C GLY A 236 5.28 4.13 22.23
N CYS A 237 4.60 3.75 21.15
CA CYS A 237 3.18 4.06 20.97
C CYS A 237 2.31 3.17 21.83
N GLU A 238 1.34 3.76 22.53
CA GLU A 238 0.34 3.07 23.35
C GLU A 238 -0.95 2.79 22.57
N LEU A 239 -1.19 3.56 21.51
CA LEU A 239 -2.26 3.34 20.55
C LEU A 239 -1.68 3.32 19.13
N VAL A 240 -2.04 2.32 18.35
CA VAL A 240 -1.66 2.20 16.94
C VAL A 240 -2.92 2.13 16.08
N LEU A 241 -3.06 3.07 15.17
CA LEU A 241 -4.08 3.03 14.14
C LEU A 241 -3.52 2.39 12.87
N VAL A 242 -4.14 1.32 12.42
CA VAL A 242 -3.83 0.64 11.15
C VAL A 242 -4.91 0.95 10.13
N ILE A 243 -4.56 1.41 8.95
CA ILE A 243 -5.50 1.50 7.82
C ILE A 243 -5.04 0.54 6.74
N ASN A 244 -5.76 -0.58 6.60
CA ASN A 244 -5.45 -1.64 5.64
C ASN A 244 -6.50 -1.72 4.53
N PRO A 245 -6.21 -1.24 3.31
CA PRO A 245 -7.13 -1.38 2.17
C PRO A 245 -7.03 -2.73 1.45
N LEU A 246 -6.10 -3.62 1.85
CA LEU A 246 -5.83 -4.89 1.19
C LEU A 246 -6.68 -6.03 1.76
N VAL A 247 -7.99 -5.86 1.75
CA VAL A 247 -8.95 -6.90 2.15
C VAL A 247 -9.32 -7.76 0.93
N PRO A 248 -9.41 -9.09 1.07
CA PRO A 248 -9.83 -9.95 -0.03
C PRO A 248 -11.26 -9.66 -0.47
N VAL A 249 -11.52 -9.83 -1.75
CA VAL A 249 -12.86 -9.71 -2.31
C VAL A 249 -13.60 -11.02 -2.05
N HIS A 250 -14.74 -10.93 -1.38
CA HIS A 250 -15.64 -12.06 -1.25
C HIS A 250 -16.67 -12.04 -2.36
N ALA A 251 -16.86 -13.15 -3.04
CA ALA A 251 -18.00 -13.36 -3.93
C ALA A 251 -19.29 -13.36 -3.08
N GLY A 252 -20.32 -12.69 -3.59
CA GLY A 252 -21.53 -12.36 -2.81
C GLY A 252 -22.17 -13.53 -2.06
N ALA A 253 -22.86 -13.19 -0.97
CA ALA A 253 -23.37 -14.05 0.13
C ALA A 253 -24.37 -15.03 -0.37
N GLU A 254 -24.72 -15.50 -1.35
CA GLU A 254 -25.74 -16.48 -1.78
C GLU A 254 -25.32 -17.38 -2.96
N GLY A 255 -24.07 -17.90 -2.90
CA GLY A 255 -23.58 -18.82 -3.93
C GLY A 255 -23.19 -18.16 -5.25
N SER A 256 -23.27 -16.83 -5.36
CA SER A 256 -22.73 -16.09 -6.49
C SER A 256 -21.20 -16.12 -6.44
N ARG A 257 -20.59 -16.57 -7.53
CA ARG A 257 -19.13 -16.56 -7.71
C ARG A 257 -18.63 -15.25 -8.37
N ASP A 258 -19.52 -14.30 -8.53
CA ASP A 258 -19.24 -13.06 -9.25
C ASP A 258 -18.90 -11.94 -8.30
N VAL A 259 -17.87 -11.19 -8.64
CA VAL A 259 -17.47 -9.96 -7.96
C VAL A 259 -17.93 -8.75 -8.78
N PRO A 260 -18.30 -7.64 -8.10
CA PRO A 260 -18.73 -6.43 -8.78
C PRO A 260 -17.61 -5.85 -9.64
N THR A 261 -17.98 -5.16 -10.71
CA THR A 261 -17.05 -4.40 -11.57
C THR A 261 -17.55 -2.97 -11.72
N GLY A 262 -16.63 -2.04 -11.95
CA GLY A 262 -16.95 -0.62 -12.18
C GLY A 262 -17.85 -0.33 -13.39
N HIS A 263 -18.11 -1.33 -14.23
CA HIS A 263 -18.99 -1.24 -15.41
C HIS A 263 -20.31 -2.00 -15.23
N GLY A 264 -20.69 -2.32 -14.00
CA GLY A 264 -21.97 -2.98 -13.68
C GLY A 264 -22.07 -4.46 -14.08
N LYS A 265 -21.06 -5.02 -14.75
CA LYS A 265 -21.02 -6.44 -15.10
C LYS A 265 -20.39 -7.23 -13.97
N LYS A 266 -21.07 -8.29 -13.53
CA LYS A 266 -20.48 -9.25 -12.58
C LYS A 266 -19.54 -10.19 -13.34
N ARG A 267 -18.37 -10.48 -12.77
CA ARG A 267 -17.38 -11.41 -13.35
C ARG A 267 -16.67 -12.15 -12.23
N ARG A 268 -16.27 -13.39 -12.50
CA ARG A 268 -15.36 -14.11 -11.58
C ARG A 268 -14.01 -13.42 -11.54
N VAL A 269 -13.29 -13.54 -10.43
CA VAL A 269 -11.92 -13.01 -10.28
C VAL A 269 -11.02 -13.48 -11.42
N ARG A 270 -11.10 -14.78 -11.78
CA ARG A 270 -10.32 -15.38 -12.88
C ARG A 270 -10.54 -14.70 -14.24
N ASP A 271 -11.76 -14.21 -14.49
CA ASP A 271 -12.14 -13.61 -15.77
C ASP A 271 -11.66 -12.13 -15.88
N LYS A 272 -11.12 -11.59 -14.80
CA LYS A 272 -10.52 -10.24 -14.75
C LYS A 272 -9.03 -10.24 -15.13
N GLY A 273 -8.42 -11.42 -15.33
CA GLY A 273 -7.04 -11.58 -15.77
C GLY A 273 -6.04 -11.84 -14.64
N ALA A 274 -4.81 -12.18 -15.03
CA ALA A 274 -3.76 -12.66 -14.13
C ALA A 274 -3.44 -11.68 -12.99
N LEU A 275 -3.40 -10.37 -13.26
CA LEU A 275 -3.12 -9.35 -12.26
C LEU A 275 -4.18 -9.32 -11.14
N TRP A 276 -5.45 -9.57 -11.49
CA TRP A 276 -6.52 -9.67 -10.49
C TRP A 276 -6.42 -10.93 -9.65
N VAL A 277 -6.07 -12.06 -10.28
CA VAL A 277 -5.84 -13.32 -9.55
C VAL A 277 -4.67 -13.16 -8.58
N TYR A 278 -3.57 -12.58 -9.05
CA TYR A 278 -2.42 -12.26 -8.21
C TYR A 278 -2.80 -11.33 -7.04
N SER A 279 -3.49 -10.21 -7.34
CA SER A 279 -3.94 -9.27 -6.32
C SER A 279 -4.84 -9.92 -5.27
N GLN A 280 -5.76 -10.79 -5.68
CA GLN A 280 -6.63 -11.52 -4.74
C GLN A 280 -5.83 -12.51 -3.88
N ALA A 281 -4.88 -13.24 -4.46
CA ALA A 281 -4.03 -14.15 -3.72
C ALA A 281 -3.16 -13.42 -2.69
N MET A 282 -2.64 -12.25 -3.05
CA MET A 282 -1.90 -11.39 -2.12
C MET A 282 -2.79 -10.88 -0.98
N ARG A 283 -4.01 -10.44 -1.27
CA ARG A 283 -4.98 -9.98 -0.26
C ARG A 283 -5.31 -11.06 0.76
N LEU A 284 -5.53 -12.29 0.31
CA LEU A 284 -5.76 -13.45 1.20
C LEU A 284 -4.56 -13.69 2.13
N ARG A 285 -3.32 -13.55 1.62
CA ARG A 285 -2.11 -13.68 2.44
C ARG A 285 -1.98 -12.56 3.47
N VAL A 286 -2.27 -11.33 3.05
CA VAL A 286 -2.22 -10.15 3.95
C VAL A 286 -3.25 -10.31 5.08
N GLU A 287 -4.49 -10.71 4.77
CA GLU A 287 -5.53 -10.94 5.78
C GLU A 287 -5.10 -11.99 6.81
N ALA A 288 -4.69 -13.18 6.35
CA ALA A 288 -4.27 -14.25 7.24
C ALA A 288 -3.06 -13.87 8.12
N ARG A 289 -2.09 -13.15 7.55
CA ARG A 289 -0.93 -12.66 8.30
C ARG A 289 -1.31 -11.57 9.29
N LEU A 290 -2.20 -10.66 8.91
CA LEU A 290 -2.68 -9.60 9.78
C LEU A 290 -3.40 -10.18 11.01
N GLU A 291 -4.30 -11.14 10.80
CA GLU A 291 -5.03 -11.80 11.91
C GLU A 291 -4.07 -12.51 12.87
N MET A 292 -3.18 -13.36 12.34
CA MET A 292 -2.19 -14.07 13.16
C MET A 292 -1.21 -13.11 13.85
N GLY A 293 -0.71 -12.14 13.11
CA GLY A 293 0.25 -11.16 13.61
C GLY A 293 -0.35 -10.28 14.69
N LEU A 294 -1.60 -9.83 14.56
CA LEU A 294 -2.30 -9.05 15.59
C LEU A 294 -2.59 -9.88 16.84
N ALA A 295 -2.97 -11.16 16.68
CA ALA A 295 -3.19 -12.05 17.83
C ALA A 295 -1.89 -12.22 18.63
N ARG A 296 -0.77 -12.48 17.93
CA ARG A 296 0.55 -12.56 18.55
C ARG A 296 0.97 -11.25 19.21
N PHE A 297 0.84 -10.12 18.49
CA PHE A 297 1.21 -8.80 18.97
C PHE A 297 0.48 -8.42 20.27
N ARG A 298 -0.83 -8.66 20.33
CA ARG A 298 -1.63 -8.39 21.56
C ARG A 298 -1.14 -9.20 22.77
N SER A 299 -0.64 -10.41 22.54
CA SER A 299 -0.05 -11.25 23.59
C SER A 299 1.32 -10.74 24.07
N GLU A 300 2.13 -10.24 23.12
CA GLU A 300 3.49 -9.76 23.41
C GLU A 300 3.51 -8.30 23.92
N HIS A 301 2.51 -7.49 23.52
CA HIS A 301 2.40 -6.06 23.86
C HIS A 301 1.03 -5.70 24.44
N PRO A 302 0.68 -6.20 25.65
CA PRO A 302 -0.65 -5.99 26.25
C PRO A 302 -0.95 -4.53 26.61
N SER A 303 0.08 -3.66 26.66
CA SER A 303 -0.05 -2.23 26.94
C SER A 303 -0.28 -1.38 25.69
N THR A 304 -0.27 -1.98 24.51
CA THR A 304 -0.45 -1.25 23.25
C THR A 304 -1.75 -1.67 22.58
N ASP A 305 -2.68 -0.75 22.49
CA ASP A 305 -3.94 -0.97 21.77
C ASP A 305 -3.77 -0.79 20.25
N VAL A 306 -4.42 -1.67 19.48
CA VAL A 306 -4.40 -1.61 18.02
C VAL A 306 -5.81 -1.52 17.47
N LEU A 307 -6.07 -0.44 16.75
CA LEU A 307 -7.28 -0.21 15.97
C LEU A 307 -7.02 -0.48 14.50
N VAL A 308 -7.88 -1.29 13.86
CA VAL A 308 -7.78 -1.58 12.44
C VAL A 308 -8.98 -1.02 11.69
N LEU A 309 -8.71 -0.17 10.71
CA LEU A 309 -9.68 0.30 9.73
C LEU A 309 -9.47 -0.43 8.40
N GLU A 310 -10.49 -1.17 8.00
CA GLU A 310 -10.52 -1.95 6.77
C GLU A 310 -11.86 -1.73 6.05
N PRO A 311 -11.90 -1.84 4.71
CA PRO A 311 -13.16 -1.88 3.99
C PRO A 311 -14.00 -3.05 4.47
N LYS A 312 -15.28 -2.83 4.78
CA LYS A 312 -16.22 -3.93 5.01
C LYS A 312 -16.51 -4.61 3.67
N GLN A 313 -16.88 -5.89 3.69
CA GLN A 313 -17.31 -6.63 2.49
C GLN A 313 -18.47 -5.94 1.77
N THR A 314 -19.29 -5.18 2.49
CA THR A 314 -20.36 -4.35 1.96
C THR A 314 -19.85 -3.07 1.25
N ASP A 315 -18.61 -2.66 1.49
CA ASP A 315 -18.00 -1.48 0.87
C ASP A 315 -17.47 -1.85 -0.54
N ALA A 316 -18.40 -2.25 -1.40
CA ALA A 316 -18.11 -2.85 -2.71
C ALA A 316 -17.28 -1.95 -3.63
N THR A 317 -17.30 -0.64 -3.41
CA THR A 317 -16.65 0.36 -4.29
C THR A 317 -15.16 0.11 -4.45
N LEU A 318 -14.43 -0.19 -3.38
CA LEU A 318 -12.99 -0.47 -3.46
C LEU A 318 -12.68 -1.73 -4.28
N PHE A 319 -13.57 -2.72 -4.24
CA PHE A 319 -13.41 -4.00 -4.94
C PHE A 319 -13.80 -3.95 -6.42
N MET A 320 -14.56 -2.92 -6.83
CA MET A 320 -14.96 -2.75 -8.23
C MET A 320 -13.79 -2.37 -9.14
N TYR A 321 -12.77 -1.76 -8.58
CA TYR A 321 -11.70 -1.13 -9.35
C TYR A 321 -10.36 -1.82 -9.17
N SER A 322 -9.53 -1.79 -10.21
CA SER A 322 -8.12 -2.20 -10.14
C SER A 322 -7.35 -1.29 -9.17
N PRO A 323 -6.35 -1.80 -8.43
CA PRO A 323 -5.50 -0.98 -7.58
C PRO A 323 -4.86 0.24 -8.27
N MET A 324 -4.72 0.20 -9.60
CA MET A 324 -4.14 1.26 -10.43
C MET A 324 -5.20 2.13 -11.13
N ASN A 325 -6.46 2.11 -10.69
CA ASN A 325 -7.53 2.86 -11.34
C ASN A 325 -7.62 4.30 -10.85
N PHE A 326 -7.11 5.23 -11.66
CA PHE A 326 -7.17 6.67 -11.37
C PHE A 326 -8.58 7.27 -11.50
N ALA A 327 -9.44 6.70 -12.33
CA ALA A 327 -10.79 7.25 -12.55
C ALA A 327 -11.71 7.01 -11.33
N ALA A 328 -11.42 5.98 -10.54
CA ALA A 328 -12.18 5.64 -9.34
C ALA A 328 -11.84 6.51 -8.11
N ARG A 329 -10.82 7.36 -8.18
CA ARG A 329 -10.25 8.08 -7.04
C ARG A 329 -11.31 8.76 -6.15
N ARG A 330 -12.24 9.50 -6.76
CA ARG A 330 -13.29 10.24 -6.03
C ARG A 330 -14.23 9.30 -5.27
N ALA A 331 -14.72 8.25 -5.95
CA ALA A 331 -15.63 7.29 -5.33
C ALA A 331 -14.99 6.57 -4.15
N ILE A 332 -13.72 6.16 -4.29
CA ILE A 332 -13.01 5.44 -3.23
C ILE A 332 -12.63 6.36 -2.06
N LEU A 333 -12.24 7.59 -2.37
CA LEU A 333 -11.94 8.62 -1.37
C LEU A 333 -13.19 8.90 -0.50
N GLN A 334 -14.35 9.08 -1.14
CA GLN A 334 -15.62 9.28 -0.46
C GLN A 334 -16.06 8.05 0.33
N GLU A 335 -15.84 6.84 -0.20
CA GLU A 335 -16.13 5.60 0.53
C GLU A 335 -15.31 5.47 1.80
N GLY A 336 -13.98 5.72 1.75
CA GLY A 336 -13.12 5.75 2.92
C GLY A 336 -13.62 6.73 3.99
N TYR A 337 -14.03 7.92 3.56
CA TYR A 337 -14.60 8.93 4.46
C TYR A 337 -15.94 8.48 5.07
N THR A 338 -16.91 8.12 4.25
CA THR A 338 -18.27 7.80 4.70
C THR A 338 -18.33 6.54 5.54
N SER A 339 -17.56 5.51 5.18
CA SER A 339 -17.49 4.27 5.97
C SER A 339 -16.88 4.50 7.34
N THR A 340 -15.86 5.37 7.45
CA THR A 340 -15.24 5.71 8.72
C THR A 340 -16.18 6.54 9.60
N VAL A 341 -16.85 7.55 9.04
CA VAL A 341 -17.87 8.31 9.77
C VAL A 341 -18.97 7.39 10.30
N ARG A 342 -19.49 6.50 9.46
CA ARG A 342 -20.51 5.52 9.86
C ARG A 342 -20.04 4.67 11.05
N ARG A 343 -18.81 4.15 10.99
CA ARG A 343 -18.23 3.34 12.08
C ARG A 343 -18.06 4.12 13.39
N LEU A 344 -17.68 5.39 13.31
CA LEU A 344 -17.57 6.25 14.49
C LEU A 344 -18.93 6.55 15.12
N SER A 345 -19.98 6.63 14.29
CA SER A 345 -21.34 6.97 14.70
C SER A 345 -22.21 5.74 15.06
N GLU A 346 -21.69 4.51 14.89
CA GLU A 346 -22.41 3.29 15.30
C GLU A 346 -22.66 3.31 16.83
N PRO A 347 -23.87 2.97 17.30
CA PRO A 347 -24.09 2.75 18.73
C PRO A 347 -23.07 1.74 19.27
N ASP A 348 -22.45 2.05 20.42
CA ASP A 348 -21.40 1.21 21.02
C ASP A 348 -20.18 0.93 20.13
N SER A 349 -19.83 1.84 19.24
CA SER A 349 -18.69 1.72 18.34
C SER A 349 -17.42 1.29 19.07
N PRO A 350 -16.82 0.13 18.74
CA PRO A 350 -15.53 -0.26 19.32
C PRO A 350 -14.42 0.74 18.97
N LEU A 351 -14.49 1.33 17.78
CA LEU A 351 -13.57 2.36 17.31
C LEU A 351 -13.64 3.61 18.19
N ALA A 352 -14.85 4.13 18.41
CA ALA A 352 -15.06 5.33 19.23
C ALA A 352 -14.65 5.08 20.70
N ARG A 353 -15.04 3.94 21.28
CA ARG A 353 -14.69 3.59 22.66
C ARG A 353 -13.20 3.52 22.90
N MET A 354 -12.45 2.89 21.99
CA MET A 354 -11.00 2.75 22.13
C MET A 354 -10.30 4.11 21.98
N LEU A 355 -10.72 4.95 21.04
CA LEU A 355 -10.21 6.31 20.91
C LEU A 355 -10.47 7.13 22.19
N GLN A 356 -11.66 7.02 22.77
CA GLN A 356 -12.02 7.69 24.03
C GLN A 356 -11.22 7.19 25.22
N ALA A 357 -10.91 5.88 25.30
CA ALA A 357 -10.05 5.31 26.33
C ALA A 357 -8.63 5.93 26.33
N HIS A 358 -8.15 6.36 25.15
CA HIS A 358 -6.89 7.08 25.00
C HIS A 358 -7.05 8.62 25.06
N GLY A 359 -8.17 9.12 25.61
CA GLY A 359 -8.39 10.56 25.81
C GLY A 359 -8.72 11.36 24.53
N LEU A 360 -9.02 10.67 23.43
CA LEU A 360 -9.40 11.30 22.18
C LEU A 360 -10.92 11.50 22.14
N LYS A 361 -11.38 12.73 21.95
CA LYS A 361 -12.81 13.03 21.91
C LYS A 361 -13.38 12.78 20.53
N VAL A 362 -14.40 11.92 20.46
CA VAL A 362 -15.14 11.64 19.22
C VAL A 362 -16.38 12.52 19.19
N ALA A 363 -16.49 13.37 18.15
CA ALA A 363 -17.68 14.17 17.90
C ALA A 363 -18.84 13.27 17.44
N THR A 364 -19.95 13.38 18.09
CA THR A 364 -21.22 12.69 17.78
C THR A 364 -21.88 13.28 16.53
#